data_c672a7b470571e35e0c959891cdf3892
#
_entry.id   c672a7b470571e35e0c959891cdf3892
#
_cell.length_a   1.000
_cell.length_b   1.000
_cell.length_c   1.000
_cell.angle_alpha   90.00
_cell.angle_beta   90.00
_cell.angle_gamma   90.00
#
_symmetry.space_group_name_H-M   'P 1'
#
loop_
_entity.id
_entity.type
_entity.pdbx_description
1 polymer ?
#
loop_
_entity_poly.entity_id
_entity_poly.type
_entity_poly.pdbx_seq_one_letter_code
_entity_poly.pdbx_strand_id
1 'polypeptide(L)'
;MPEDYIRKEEKRLQDALKFSDAIIATIREPLVVLDQELKIITANRSFYRTFQVNPEETEKQLIYELGNRQWDIPRLRVLLEGILPQNTHFDDFEVEHDFPVIGHKIMVLNARRINSEEIGRGMILLAIEDISELKKLEREKRNIFSMFAHDMKNPLVTSEGFLTRVMEGKAGALTEKQKNYLEVVLSELAKVSQLISAFLDFSRFEARGHKPVFAPVDIQAEIRKNIAVEKLEAEKKNITVSFEQPDTAISVVNIDAAMINRVIRNLLDNAIKHTESGGGVTVSIADKDSEILVSVEDTGTGIPEDHLPYIFDAFYRVERGSKGSGLGLAISRTIVELHGGKMWVQSAPHAGSTFSFTLLKR
;
A
#
# COMPACT_ATOMS: atom_id res chain seq x y z
N MET A 1 -27.41 18.88 54.92
CA MET A 1 -26.10 18.69 54.28
C MET A 1 -25.94 17.41 53.47
N PRO A 2 -26.46 16.22 53.79
CA PRO A 2 -26.35 15.05 52.93
C PRO A 2 -27.22 15.07 51.68
N GLU A 3 -28.46 15.61 51.76
CA GLU A 3 -29.42 15.59 50.65
C GLU A 3 -29.03 16.50 49.46
N ASP A 4 -28.45 17.64 49.71
CA ASP A 4 -27.94 18.55 48.64
C ASP A 4 -26.75 17.96 47.88
N TYR A 5 -25.91 17.21 48.55
CA TYR A 5 -24.77 16.52 47.94
C TYR A 5 -25.24 15.38 47.03
N ILE A 6 -26.17 14.54 47.53
CA ILE A 6 -26.74 13.43 46.75
C ILE A 6 -27.46 13.98 45.51
N ARG A 7 -28.25 15.02 45.62
CA ARG A 7 -28.98 15.65 44.50
C ARG A 7 -28.03 16.25 43.45
N LYS A 8 -26.88 16.77 43.90
CA LYS A 8 -25.83 17.31 43.00
C LYS A 8 -25.09 16.21 42.26
N GLU A 9 -24.81 15.09 42.89
CA GLU A 9 -24.20 13.92 42.26
C GLU A 9 -25.17 13.21 41.29
N GLU A 10 -26.43 13.05 41.66
CA GLU A 10 -27.48 12.52 40.76
C GLU A 10 -27.63 13.38 39.50
N LYS A 11 -27.62 14.71 39.64
CA LYS A 11 -27.65 15.62 38.49
C LYS A 11 -26.43 15.51 37.61
N ARG A 12 -25.21 15.42 38.21
CA ARG A 12 -23.98 15.22 37.44
C ARG A 12 -23.98 13.90 36.68
N LEU A 13 -24.48 12.84 37.29
CA LEU A 13 -24.60 11.54 36.65
C LEU A 13 -25.60 11.57 35.50
N GLN A 14 -26.75 12.22 35.69
CA GLN A 14 -27.73 12.41 34.63
C GLN A 14 -27.20 13.26 33.47
N ASP A 15 -26.45 14.32 33.74
CA ASP A 15 -25.85 15.18 32.73
C ASP A 15 -24.75 14.41 31.97
N ALA A 16 -23.95 13.59 32.65
CA ALA A 16 -22.92 12.72 32.02
C ALA A 16 -23.56 11.64 31.13
N LEU A 17 -24.67 11.02 31.58
CA LEU A 17 -25.42 10.05 30.77
C LEU A 17 -25.99 10.70 29.52
N LYS A 18 -26.67 11.86 29.65
CA LYS A 18 -27.20 12.60 28.50
C LYS A 18 -26.11 13.01 27.51
N PHE A 19 -24.95 13.40 28.00
CA PHE A 19 -23.80 13.75 27.17
C PHE A 19 -23.26 12.53 26.42
N SER A 20 -23.13 11.39 27.09
CA SER A 20 -22.72 10.12 26.49
C SER A 20 -23.72 9.68 25.41
N ASP A 21 -25.03 9.71 25.71
CA ASP A 21 -26.08 9.37 24.76
C ASP A 21 -26.08 10.30 23.54
N ALA A 22 -25.87 11.61 23.75
CA ALA A 22 -25.77 12.58 22.66
C ALA A 22 -24.56 12.31 21.76
N ILE A 23 -23.39 11.95 22.34
CA ILE A 23 -22.20 11.55 21.56
C ILE A 23 -22.53 10.31 20.72
N ILE A 24 -23.04 9.26 21.34
CA ILE A 24 -23.35 7.99 20.67
C ILE A 24 -24.39 8.20 19.55
N ALA A 25 -25.39 9.05 19.80
CA ALA A 25 -26.43 9.38 18.81
C ALA A 25 -25.92 10.20 17.62
N THR A 26 -24.83 10.97 17.77
CA THR A 26 -24.23 11.76 16.68
C THR A 26 -23.25 10.98 15.81
N ILE A 27 -22.77 9.84 16.30
CA ILE A 27 -21.87 8.96 15.55
C ILE A 27 -22.64 8.35 14.38
N ARG A 28 -22.11 8.55 13.16
CA ARG A 28 -22.73 8.06 11.92
C ARG A 28 -22.44 6.60 11.64
N GLU A 29 -21.35 6.09 12.20
CA GLU A 29 -20.98 4.69 12.08
C GLU A 29 -21.88 3.81 12.96
N PRO A 30 -22.35 2.66 12.46
CA PRO A 30 -23.02 1.64 13.26
C PRO A 30 -22.14 1.17 14.42
N LEU A 31 -22.64 1.31 15.64
CA LEU A 31 -22.00 0.85 16.87
C LEU A 31 -22.90 -0.15 17.57
N VAL A 32 -22.31 -1.23 18.07
CA VAL A 32 -23.00 -2.23 18.89
C VAL A 32 -22.13 -2.60 20.10
N VAL A 33 -22.76 -2.73 21.25
CA VAL A 33 -22.15 -3.17 22.50
C VAL A 33 -22.60 -4.60 22.78
N LEU A 34 -21.65 -5.50 22.98
CA LEU A 34 -21.88 -6.91 23.28
C LEU A 34 -21.44 -7.21 24.72
N ASP A 35 -22.07 -8.21 25.33
CA ASP A 35 -21.60 -8.83 26.57
C ASP A 35 -20.51 -9.90 26.28
N GLN A 36 -20.06 -10.59 27.34
CA GLN A 36 -19.05 -11.65 27.24
C GLN A 36 -19.54 -12.89 26.48
N GLU A 37 -20.84 -13.11 26.45
CA GLU A 37 -21.51 -14.17 25.72
C GLU A 37 -21.85 -13.77 24.28
N LEU A 38 -21.36 -12.58 23.83
CA LEU A 38 -21.61 -12.01 22.50
C LEU A 38 -23.09 -11.67 22.24
N LYS A 39 -23.87 -11.43 23.29
CA LYS A 39 -25.23 -10.92 23.17
C LYS A 39 -25.21 -9.39 23.11
N ILE A 40 -26.12 -8.85 22.32
CA ILE A 40 -26.23 -7.41 22.12
C ILE A 40 -26.84 -6.77 23.38
N ILE A 41 -26.09 -5.91 24.04
CA ILE A 41 -26.56 -5.08 25.15
C ILE A 41 -27.35 -3.90 24.60
N THR A 42 -26.78 -3.18 23.65
CA THR A 42 -27.38 -2.03 22.98
C THR A 42 -26.67 -1.72 21.68
N ALA A 43 -27.30 -0.93 20.82
CA ALA A 43 -26.71 -0.42 19.61
C ALA A 43 -27.12 1.04 19.39
N ASN A 44 -26.37 1.78 18.57
CA ASN A 44 -26.73 3.15 18.25
C ASN A 44 -27.78 3.22 17.12
N ARG A 45 -28.36 4.41 16.96
CA ARG A 45 -29.40 4.67 15.93
C ARG A 45 -28.88 4.32 14.51
N SER A 46 -27.60 4.53 14.24
CA SER A 46 -26.99 4.22 12.95
C SER A 46 -27.00 2.72 12.65
N PHE A 47 -26.73 1.88 13.64
CA PHE A 47 -26.80 0.42 13.52
C PHE A 47 -28.21 -0.03 13.10
N TYR A 48 -29.23 0.38 13.86
CA TYR A 48 -30.61 0.00 13.55
C TYR A 48 -31.03 0.43 12.14
N ARG A 49 -30.66 1.65 11.75
CA ARG A 49 -30.98 2.17 10.41
C ARG A 49 -30.25 1.45 9.30
N THR A 50 -28.95 1.20 9.47
CA THR A 50 -28.11 0.59 8.43
C THR A 50 -28.52 -0.86 8.19
N PHE A 51 -28.76 -1.62 9.24
CA PHE A 51 -29.10 -3.05 9.15
C PHE A 51 -30.61 -3.32 9.09
N GLN A 52 -31.44 -2.26 9.14
CA GLN A 52 -32.91 -2.33 9.09
C GLN A 52 -33.49 -3.28 10.14
N VAL A 53 -32.98 -3.19 11.36
CA VAL A 53 -33.44 -3.97 12.52
C VAL A 53 -33.99 -3.05 13.61
N ASN A 54 -34.83 -3.58 14.50
CA ASN A 54 -35.45 -2.84 15.59
C ASN A 54 -34.76 -3.16 16.94
N PRO A 55 -34.73 -2.22 17.90
CA PRO A 55 -34.14 -2.48 19.22
C PRO A 55 -34.73 -3.70 19.92
N GLU A 56 -36.05 -3.86 19.87
CA GLU A 56 -36.77 -4.95 20.53
C GLU A 56 -36.38 -6.36 20.00
N GLU A 57 -36.03 -6.45 18.71
CA GLU A 57 -35.61 -7.67 18.04
C GLU A 57 -34.09 -7.89 18.09
N THR A 58 -33.35 -6.86 18.51
CA THR A 58 -31.87 -6.85 18.47
C THR A 58 -31.27 -7.06 19.85
N GLU A 59 -31.78 -6.38 20.87
CA GLU A 59 -31.23 -6.44 22.23
C GLU A 59 -31.42 -7.81 22.86
N LYS A 60 -30.42 -8.27 23.60
CA LYS A 60 -30.34 -9.59 24.27
C LYS A 60 -30.21 -10.79 23.30
N GLN A 61 -30.20 -10.55 21.99
CA GLN A 61 -29.96 -11.59 21.00
C GLN A 61 -28.43 -11.83 20.82
N LEU A 62 -28.06 -13.06 20.54
CA LEU A 62 -26.70 -13.38 20.13
C LEU A 62 -26.41 -12.69 18.79
N ILE A 63 -25.27 -12.00 18.64
CA ILE A 63 -24.96 -11.25 17.41
C ILE A 63 -25.07 -12.15 16.16
N TYR A 64 -24.70 -13.41 16.25
CA TYR A 64 -24.77 -14.36 15.12
C TYR A 64 -26.19 -14.77 14.72
N GLU A 65 -27.17 -14.59 15.60
CA GLU A 65 -28.59 -14.92 15.35
C GLU A 65 -29.38 -13.73 14.81
N LEU A 66 -28.79 -12.53 14.86
CA LEU A 66 -29.45 -11.32 14.43
C LEU A 66 -29.82 -11.37 12.95
N GLY A 67 -31.06 -10.93 12.63
CA GLY A 67 -31.54 -10.78 11.27
C GLY A 67 -31.47 -12.05 10.44
N ASN A 68 -32.01 -13.15 10.98
CA ASN A 68 -32.02 -14.46 10.31
C ASN A 68 -30.62 -15.06 10.06
N ARG A 69 -29.70 -14.86 11.03
CA ARG A 69 -28.30 -15.30 11.01
C ARG A 69 -27.43 -14.60 9.96
N GLN A 70 -27.80 -13.39 9.53
CA GLN A 70 -27.00 -12.63 8.58
C GLN A 70 -25.61 -12.23 9.12
N TRP A 71 -25.40 -12.29 10.45
CA TRP A 71 -24.12 -12.03 11.12
C TRP A 71 -23.34 -13.31 11.48
N ASP A 72 -23.85 -14.48 11.10
CA ASP A 72 -23.12 -15.75 11.29
C ASP A 72 -22.03 -15.90 10.21
N ILE A 73 -21.06 -15.01 10.26
CA ILE A 73 -19.97 -14.91 9.29
C ILE A 73 -18.74 -15.62 9.88
N PRO A 74 -18.17 -16.67 9.22
CA PRO A 74 -17.04 -17.43 9.77
C PRO A 74 -15.86 -16.56 10.20
N ARG A 75 -15.54 -15.54 9.42
CA ARG A 75 -14.45 -14.60 9.74
C ARG A 75 -14.76 -13.75 10.98
N LEU A 76 -16.01 -13.34 11.19
CA LEU A 76 -16.44 -12.61 12.38
C LEU A 76 -16.37 -13.50 13.63
N ARG A 77 -16.73 -14.78 13.52
CA ARG A 77 -16.57 -15.75 14.63
C ARG A 77 -15.10 -15.89 15.05
N VAL A 78 -14.20 -16.10 14.09
CA VAL A 78 -12.75 -16.19 14.37
C VAL A 78 -12.27 -14.94 15.12
N LEU A 79 -12.78 -13.77 14.75
CA LEU A 79 -12.42 -12.51 15.35
C LEU A 79 -12.93 -12.37 16.79
N LEU A 80 -14.23 -12.54 17.00
CA LEU A 80 -14.87 -12.33 18.30
C LEU A 80 -14.55 -13.45 19.30
N GLU A 81 -14.46 -14.70 18.84
CA GLU A 81 -14.26 -15.87 19.71
C GLU A 81 -12.77 -16.23 19.88
N GLY A 82 -11.94 -15.98 18.86
CA GLY A 82 -10.52 -16.37 18.85
C GLY A 82 -9.56 -15.24 19.21
N ILE A 83 -9.68 -14.10 18.55
CA ILE A 83 -8.71 -13.01 18.66
C ILE A 83 -9.01 -12.10 19.86
N LEU A 84 -10.27 -11.67 20.00
CA LEU A 84 -10.65 -10.70 21.00
C LEU A 84 -10.46 -11.16 22.46
N PRO A 85 -10.65 -12.43 22.84
CA PRO A 85 -10.33 -12.90 24.19
C PRO A 85 -8.84 -12.80 24.56
N GLN A 86 -7.94 -12.86 23.58
CA GLN A 86 -6.49 -12.79 23.77
C GLN A 86 -5.96 -11.36 23.65
N ASN A 87 -6.63 -10.50 22.86
CA ASN A 87 -6.26 -9.11 22.61
C ASN A 87 -7.35 -8.17 23.13
N THR A 88 -6.96 -7.00 23.64
CA THR A 88 -7.90 -5.98 24.14
C THR A 88 -8.64 -5.22 23.04
N HIS A 89 -8.14 -5.26 21.81
CA HIS A 89 -8.73 -4.59 20.64
C HIS A 89 -8.26 -5.24 19.33
N PHE A 90 -9.00 -4.98 18.27
CA PHE A 90 -8.55 -5.14 16.89
C PHE A 90 -9.07 -3.95 16.06
N ASP A 91 -8.34 -3.60 15.02
CA ASP A 91 -8.66 -2.52 14.12
C ASP A 91 -8.61 -3.02 12.66
N ASP A 92 -9.38 -2.38 11.78
CA ASP A 92 -9.37 -2.55 10.32
C ASP A 92 -9.64 -4.00 9.83
N PHE A 93 -10.49 -4.74 10.53
CA PHE A 93 -10.83 -6.10 10.12
C PHE A 93 -11.91 -6.08 9.02
N GLU A 94 -11.52 -6.38 7.78
CA GLU A 94 -12.41 -6.37 6.62
C GLU A 94 -13.24 -7.67 6.52
N VAL A 95 -14.56 -7.51 6.43
CA VAL A 95 -15.54 -8.56 6.23
C VAL A 95 -16.33 -8.28 4.96
N GLU A 96 -16.40 -9.23 4.05
CA GLU A 96 -17.23 -9.20 2.84
C GLU A 96 -18.34 -10.24 2.99
N HIS A 97 -19.61 -9.80 2.86
CA HIS A 97 -20.77 -10.65 3.07
C HIS A 97 -21.99 -10.19 2.28
N ASP A 98 -22.82 -11.16 1.88
CA ASP A 98 -24.12 -10.91 1.24
C ASP A 98 -25.25 -10.92 2.28
N PHE A 99 -25.70 -9.72 2.66
CA PHE A 99 -26.78 -9.57 3.60
C PHE A 99 -28.14 -9.68 2.89
N PRO A 100 -29.10 -10.43 3.44
CA PRO A 100 -30.41 -10.64 2.79
C PRO A 100 -31.19 -9.36 2.51
N VAL A 101 -31.06 -8.34 3.37
CA VAL A 101 -31.85 -7.09 3.31
C VAL A 101 -31.07 -5.96 2.61
N ILE A 102 -29.81 -5.80 2.93
CA ILE A 102 -28.99 -4.67 2.46
C ILE A 102 -28.04 -5.04 1.31
N GLY A 103 -28.09 -6.29 0.84
CA GLY A 103 -27.29 -6.79 -0.29
C GLY A 103 -25.83 -7.03 0.05
N HIS A 104 -25.02 -7.11 -0.99
CA HIS A 104 -23.57 -7.31 -0.86
C HIS A 104 -22.89 -6.13 -0.20
N LYS A 105 -22.16 -6.38 0.88
CA LYS A 105 -21.47 -5.36 1.65
C LYS A 105 -20.03 -5.76 1.96
N ILE A 106 -19.15 -4.76 1.92
CA ILE A 106 -17.79 -4.85 2.42
C ILE A 106 -17.71 -3.90 3.61
N MET A 107 -17.41 -4.44 4.78
CA MET A 107 -17.40 -3.70 6.04
C MET A 107 -16.04 -3.80 6.71
N VAL A 108 -15.63 -2.71 7.35
CA VAL A 108 -14.48 -2.69 8.26
C VAL A 108 -15.03 -2.71 9.68
N LEU A 109 -14.51 -3.63 10.47
CA LEU A 109 -14.88 -3.83 11.87
C LEU A 109 -13.72 -3.43 12.76
N ASN A 110 -14.02 -2.57 13.73
CA ASN A 110 -13.12 -2.20 14.81
C ASN A 110 -13.75 -2.60 16.14
N ALA A 111 -13.03 -3.34 16.97
CA ALA A 111 -13.56 -3.73 18.26
C ALA A 111 -12.60 -3.47 19.39
N ARG A 112 -13.16 -3.11 20.54
CA ARG A 112 -12.44 -2.89 21.77
C ARG A 112 -13.16 -3.54 22.95
N ARG A 113 -12.40 -4.26 23.77
CA ARG A 113 -12.90 -4.81 25.02
C ARG A 113 -12.79 -3.73 26.10
N ILE A 114 -13.89 -3.49 26.80
CA ILE A 114 -14.00 -2.58 27.93
C ILE A 114 -14.13 -3.43 29.20
N ASN A 115 -13.13 -3.39 30.05
CA ASN A 115 -13.19 -4.00 31.36
C ASN A 115 -13.58 -2.93 32.38
N SER A 116 -14.76 -3.04 32.98
CA SER A 116 -15.18 -2.19 34.08
C SER A 116 -15.22 -3.01 35.35
N GLU A 117 -14.35 -2.68 36.30
CA GLU A 117 -14.32 -3.31 37.63
C GLU A 117 -15.61 -3.06 38.41
N GLU A 118 -16.28 -1.91 38.16
CA GLU A 118 -17.54 -1.53 38.82
C GLU A 118 -18.77 -2.27 38.28
N ILE A 119 -18.78 -2.70 37.02
CA ILE A 119 -19.91 -3.40 36.39
C ILE A 119 -19.71 -4.91 36.46
N GLY A 120 -18.51 -5.39 36.85
CA GLY A 120 -18.21 -6.83 37.05
C GLY A 120 -18.30 -7.68 35.76
N ARG A 121 -18.48 -7.10 34.59
CA ARG A 121 -18.61 -7.78 33.30
C ARG A 121 -17.84 -7.04 32.22
N GLY A 122 -16.96 -7.74 31.50
CA GLY A 122 -16.31 -7.20 30.31
C GLY A 122 -17.36 -6.99 29.21
N MET A 123 -17.28 -5.84 28.52
CA MET A 123 -18.11 -5.52 27.36
C MET A 123 -17.23 -5.39 26.12
N ILE A 124 -17.82 -5.61 24.96
CA ILE A 124 -17.15 -5.44 23.66
C ILE A 124 -17.88 -4.32 22.92
N LEU A 125 -17.17 -3.25 22.62
CA LEU A 125 -17.65 -2.22 21.70
C LEU A 125 -17.18 -2.57 20.29
N LEU A 126 -18.13 -2.70 19.36
CA LEU A 126 -17.88 -3.00 17.95
C LEU A 126 -18.39 -1.84 17.10
N ALA A 127 -17.49 -1.23 16.34
CA ALA A 127 -17.81 -0.23 15.32
C ALA A 127 -17.76 -0.90 13.94
N ILE A 128 -18.66 -0.51 13.05
CA ILE A 128 -18.83 -1.12 11.73
C ILE A 128 -18.90 0.00 10.69
N GLU A 129 -17.95 0.04 9.76
CA GLU A 129 -17.91 0.99 8.66
C GLU A 129 -18.26 0.28 7.35
N ASP A 130 -19.26 0.76 6.61
CA ASP A 130 -19.58 0.29 5.26
C ASP A 130 -18.67 0.96 4.24
N ILE A 131 -17.69 0.21 3.71
CA ILE A 131 -16.74 0.67 2.70
C ILE A 131 -17.08 0.17 1.29
N SER A 132 -18.28 -0.36 1.07
CA SER A 132 -18.69 -0.97 -0.21
C SER A 132 -18.58 0.02 -1.37
N GLU A 133 -19.05 1.26 -1.20
CA GLU A 133 -19.01 2.29 -2.23
C GLU A 133 -17.55 2.71 -2.52
N LEU A 134 -16.75 2.87 -1.48
CA LEU A 134 -15.31 3.16 -1.62
C LEU A 134 -14.61 2.06 -2.42
N LYS A 135 -14.83 0.80 -2.06
CA LYS A 135 -14.25 -0.36 -2.77
C LYS A 135 -14.72 -0.47 -4.22
N LYS A 136 -15.99 -0.13 -4.47
CA LYS A 136 -16.55 -0.07 -5.83
C LYS A 136 -15.84 0.99 -6.67
N LEU A 137 -15.72 2.21 -6.16
CA LEU A 137 -15.02 3.30 -6.84
C LEU A 137 -13.54 2.97 -7.10
N GLU A 138 -12.87 2.34 -6.14
CA GLU A 138 -11.50 1.86 -6.31
C GLU A 138 -11.39 0.80 -7.43
N ARG A 139 -12.35 -0.14 -7.51
CA ARG A 139 -12.41 -1.15 -8.58
C ARG A 139 -12.69 -0.52 -9.93
N GLU A 140 -13.64 0.41 -10.01
CA GLU A 140 -13.97 1.13 -11.24
C GLU A 140 -12.77 1.96 -11.73
N LYS A 141 -12.12 2.74 -10.86
CA LYS A 141 -10.89 3.48 -11.17
C LYS A 141 -9.82 2.55 -11.75
N ARG A 142 -9.61 1.39 -11.14
CA ARG A 142 -8.63 0.38 -11.60
C ARG A 142 -8.96 -0.19 -12.96
N ASN A 143 -10.24 -0.51 -13.20
CA ASN A 143 -10.70 -1.04 -14.47
C ASN A 143 -10.52 -0.03 -15.61
N ILE A 144 -10.87 1.24 -15.35
CA ILE A 144 -10.68 2.34 -16.33
C ILE A 144 -9.19 2.46 -16.68
N PHE A 145 -8.30 2.49 -15.70
CA PHE A 145 -6.87 2.60 -15.96
C PHE A 145 -6.31 1.39 -16.72
N SER A 146 -6.75 0.17 -16.35
CA SER A 146 -6.32 -1.04 -17.05
C SER A 146 -6.77 -1.07 -18.50
N MET A 147 -8.03 -0.68 -18.77
CA MET A 147 -8.58 -0.59 -20.12
C MET A 147 -7.84 0.49 -20.93
N PHE A 148 -7.71 1.69 -20.38
CA PHE A 148 -7.03 2.81 -21.04
C PHE A 148 -5.60 2.46 -21.46
N ALA A 149 -4.85 1.82 -20.58
CA ALA A 149 -3.47 1.46 -20.90
C ALA A 149 -3.37 0.30 -21.90
N HIS A 150 -4.30 -0.66 -21.87
CA HIS A 150 -4.40 -1.68 -22.91
C HIS A 150 -4.66 -1.04 -24.28
N ASP A 151 -5.62 -0.12 -24.34
CA ASP A 151 -6.01 0.55 -25.58
C ASP A 151 -4.92 1.49 -26.13
N MET A 152 -4.08 2.05 -25.23
CA MET A 152 -2.90 2.82 -25.65
C MET A 152 -1.74 1.92 -26.09
N LYS A 153 -1.55 0.75 -25.47
CA LYS A 153 -0.45 -0.16 -25.80
C LYS A 153 -0.62 -0.80 -27.16
N ASN A 154 -1.84 -1.15 -27.55
CA ASN A 154 -2.11 -1.85 -28.80
C ASN A 154 -1.65 -1.07 -30.06
N PRO A 155 -2.00 0.23 -30.26
CA PRO A 155 -1.54 0.98 -31.41
C PRO A 155 -0.02 1.18 -31.39
N LEU A 156 0.62 1.30 -30.23
CA LEU A 156 2.07 1.43 -30.11
C LEU A 156 2.77 0.15 -30.59
N VAL A 157 2.36 -1.02 -30.09
CA VAL A 157 2.93 -2.32 -30.49
C VAL A 157 2.75 -2.53 -32.01
N THR A 158 1.58 -2.14 -32.55
CA THR A 158 1.32 -2.22 -33.98
C THR A 158 2.26 -1.30 -34.78
N SER A 159 2.45 -0.05 -34.31
CA SER A 159 3.35 0.91 -34.93
C SER A 159 4.81 0.47 -34.90
N GLU A 160 5.28 -0.01 -33.72
CA GLU A 160 6.61 -0.59 -33.56
C GLU A 160 6.83 -1.77 -34.53
N GLY A 161 5.84 -2.65 -34.65
CA GLY A 161 5.90 -3.79 -35.58
C GLY A 161 6.02 -3.37 -37.03
N PHE A 162 5.29 -2.36 -37.47
CA PHE A 162 5.42 -1.84 -38.87
C PHE A 162 6.77 -1.17 -39.08
N LEU A 163 7.21 -0.32 -38.17
CA LEU A 163 8.49 0.36 -38.29
C LEU A 163 9.66 -0.62 -38.29
N THR A 164 9.60 -1.65 -37.46
CA THR A 164 10.62 -2.73 -37.45
C THR A 164 10.66 -3.44 -38.81
N ARG A 165 9.53 -3.77 -39.41
CA ARG A 165 9.47 -4.38 -40.76
C ARG A 165 10.05 -3.48 -41.83
N VAL A 166 9.83 -2.16 -41.74
CA VAL A 166 10.45 -1.18 -42.68
C VAL A 166 11.96 -1.15 -42.45
N MET A 167 12.44 -1.14 -41.21
CA MET A 167 13.88 -1.21 -40.86
C MET A 167 14.55 -2.49 -41.38
N GLU A 168 13.85 -3.61 -41.36
CA GLU A 168 14.31 -4.90 -41.90
C GLU A 168 14.35 -4.93 -43.45
N GLY A 169 14.01 -3.82 -44.09
CA GLY A 169 14.03 -3.72 -45.55
C GLY A 169 12.83 -4.37 -46.26
N LYS A 170 11.79 -4.81 -45.55
CA LYS A 170 10.59 -5.45 -46.14
C LYS A 170 9.74 -4.50 -46.98
N ALA A 171 9.96 -3.18 -46.86
CA ALA A 171 9.31 -2.13 -47.66
C ALA A 171 10.24 -1.52 -48.74
N GLY A 172 11.41 -2.12 -48.95
CA GLY A 172 12.44 -1.62 -49.88
C GLY A 172 13.69 -1.15 -49.14
N ALA A 173 14.77 -0.85 -49.88
CA ALA A 173 16.01 -0.38 -49.32
C ALA A 173 15.88 1.03 -48.74
N LEU A 174 16.42 1.25 -47.56
CA LEU A 174 16.44 2.55 -46.89
C LEU A 174 17.79 3.24 -47.06
N THR A 175 17.75 4.56 -47.23
CA THR A 175 18.94 5.40 -47.08
C THR A 175 19.37 5.48 -45.61
N GLU A 176 20.63 5.74 -45.31
CA GLU A 176 21.14 5.92 -43.95
C GLU A 176 20.37 7.00 -43.18
N LYS A 177 20.00 8.10 -43.85
CA LYS A 177 19.22 9.17 -43.28
C LYS A 177 17.82 8.69 -42.85
N GLN A 178 17.19 7.83 -43.61
CA GLN A 178 15.86 7.25 -43.29
C GLN A 178 15.99 6.27 -42.10
N LYS A 179 17.03 5.44 -42.06
CA LYS A 179 17.29 4.54 -40.91
C LYS A 179 17.41 5.33 -39.65
N ASN A 180 18.26 6.37 -39.62
CA ASN A 180 18.44 7.20 -38.44
C ASN A 180 17.11 7.84 -37.95
N TYR A 181 16.25 8.30 -38.84
CA TYR A 181 14.94 8.83 -38.46
C TYR A 181 14.04 7.76 -37.86
N LEU A 182 14.01 6.56 -38.45
CA LEU A 182 13.21 5.45 -37.93
C LEU A 182 13.70 4.94 -36.58
N GLU A 183 15.01 4.91 -36.35
CA GLU A 183 15.61 4.58 -35.04
C GLU A 183 15.18 5.57 -33.95
N VAL A 184 15.17 6.87 -34.28
CA VAL A 184 14.66 7.90 -33.34
C VAL A 184 13.19 7.67 -33.03
N VAL A 185 12.34 7.42 -34.06
CA VAL A 185 10.92 7.18 -33.85
C VAL A 185 10.67 5.91 -33.00
N LEU A 186 11.38 4.81 -33.29
CA LEU A 186 11.29 3.59 -32.51
C LEU A 186 11.72 3.81 -31.04
N SER A 187 12.77 4.58 -30.82
CA SER A 187 13.20 4.95 -29.46
C SER A 187 12.15 5.75 -28.72
N GLU A 188 11.47 6.70 -29.38
CA GLU A 188 10.38 7.48 -28.74
C GLU A 188 9.14 6.61 -28.44
N LEU A 189 8.77 5.70 -29.37
CA LEU A 189 7.67 4.75 -29.11
C LEU A 189 7.98 3.83 -27.93
N ALA A 190 9.21 3.32 -27.83
CA ALA A 190 9.63 2.50 -26.68
C ALA A 190 9.52 3.28 -25.36
N LYS A 191 9.86 4.58 -25.33
CA LYS A 191 9.68 5.42 -24.14
C LYS A 191 8.22 5.58 -23.78
N VAL A 192 7.32 5.79 -24.75
CA VAL A 192 5.87 5.90 -24.49
C VAL A 192 5.33 4.57 -23.96
N SER A 193 5.76 3.43 -24.52
CA SER A 193 5.39 2.10 -24.05
C SER A 193 5.83 1.87 -22.59
N GLN A 194 7.02 2.31 -22.23
CA GLN A 194 7.51 2.27 -20.85
C GLN A 194 6.70 3.17 -19.90
N LEU A 195 6.34 4.38 -20.32
CA LEU A 195 5.50 5.30 -19.55
C LEU A 195 4.12 4.69 -19.26
N ILE A 196 3.48 4.11 -20.27
CA ILE A 196 2.17 3.45 -20.10
C ILE A 196 2.29 2.26 -19.13
N SER A 197 3.32 1.44 -19.27
CA SER A 197 3.56 0.31 -18.38
C SER A 197 3.81 0.77 -16.94
N ALA A 198 4.61 1.80 -16.73
CA ALA A 198 4.86 2.39 -15.41
C ALA A 198 3.60 2.99 -14.78
N PHE A 199 2.76 3.66 -15.60
CA PHE A 199 1.48 4.20 -15.15
C PHE A 199 0.49 3.10 -14.72
N LEU A 200 0.41 2.00 -15.49
CA LEU A 200 -0.40 0.83 -15.11
C LEU A 200 0.01 0.25 -13.76
N ASP A 201 1.30 0.08 -13.61
CA ASP A 201 1.85 -0.48 -12.39
C ASP A 201 1.60 0.45 -11.19
N PHE A 202 1.80 1.76 -11.37
CA PHE A 202 1.45 2.76 -10.35
C PHE A 202 -0.03 2.67 -9.97
N SER A 203 -0.93 2.64 -10.96
CA SER A 203 -2.37 2.51 -10.71
C SER A 203 -2.75 1.22 -9.98
N ARG A 204 -2.06 0.10 -10.27
CA ARG A 204 -2.28 -1.18 -9.57
C ARG A 204 -1.85 -1.13 -8.11
N PHE A 205 -0.75 -0.44 -7.80
CA PHE A 205 -0.22 -0.33 -6.44
C PHE A 205 -0.96 0.73 -5.60
N GLU A 206 -1.36 1.86 -6.21
CA GLU A 206 -2.12 2.91 -5.51
C GLU A 206 -3.48 2.41 -5.02
N ALA A 207 -4.16 1.58 -5.83
CA ALA A 207 -5.38 0.93 -5.39
C ALA A 207 -5.03 -0.16 -4.36
N ARG A 208 -5.10 0.11 -3.07
CA ARG A 208 -4.82 -0.75 -1.88
C ARG A 208 -5.22 -2.24 -1.98
N GLY A 209 -5.51 -2.73 -3.18
CA GLY A 209 -5.94 -4.09 -3.46
C GLY A 209 -4.83 -5.08 -3.85
N HIS A 210 -3.59 -4.64 -4.05
CA HIS A 210 -2.50 -5.57 -4.36
C HIS A 210 -1.83 -6.02 -3.06
N LYS A 211 -2.20 -7.19 -2.57
CA LYS A 211 -1.56 -7.80 -1.39
C LYS A 211 -0.27 -8.47 -1.83
N PRO A 212 0.89 -8.13 -1.22
CA PRO A 212 2.14 -8.83 -1.48
C PRO A 212 2.01 -10.33 -1.21
N VAL A 213 2.60 -11.15 -2.06
CA VAL A 213 2.70 -12.60 -1.83
C VAL A 213 4.00 -12.85 -1.06
N PHE A 214 3.89 -12.86 0.26
CA PHE A 214 5.04 -13.03 1.14
C PHE A 214 5.57 -14.47 1.07
N ALA A 215 6.89 -14.60 0.84
CA ALA A 215 7.61 -15.85 0.88
C ALA A 215 8.99 -15.63 1.53
N PRO A 216 9.60 -16.67 2.13
CA PRO A 216 10.97 -16.60 2.63
C PRO A 216 11.96 -16.39 1.48
N VAL A 217 12.72 -15.30 1.49
CA VAL A 217 13.64 -14.91 0.42
C VAL A 217 15.01 -14.55 0.98
N ASP A 218 16.07 -15.03 0.32
CA ASP A 218 17.44 -14.54 0.52
C ASP A 218 17.60 -13.21 -0.22
N ILE A 219 17.50 -12.10 0.51
CA ILE A 219 17.60 -10.76 -0.07
C ILE A 219 18.99 -10.47 -0.65
N GLN A 220 20.06 -11.05 -0.09
CA GLN A 220 21.40 -10.88 -0.64
C GLN A 220 21.53 -11.52 -2.02
N ALA A 221 20.94 -12.71 -2.21
CA ALA A 221 20.92 -13.38 -3.51
C ALA A 221 20.15 -12.55 -4.56
N GLU A 222 19.01 -11.96 -4.17
CA GLU A 222 18.23 -11.10 -5.07
C GLU A 222 18.97 -9.80 -5.42
N ILE A 223 19.68 -9.17 -4.47
CA ILE A 223 20.51 -7.99 -4.74
C ILE A 223 21.62 -8.34 -5.76
N ARG A 224 22.36 -9.44 -5.53
CA ARG A 224 23.44 -9.88 -6.46
C ARG A 224 22.91 -10.12 -7.88
N LYS A 225 21.72 -10.73 -7.99
CA LYS A 225 21.06 -10.99 -9.27
C LYS A 225 20.73 -9.70 -10.01
N ASN A 226 20.16 -8.70 -9.31
CA ASN A 226 19.84 -7.40 -9.91
C ASN A 226 21.10 -6.64 -10.31
N ILE A 227 22.16 -6.64 -9.49
CA ILE A 227 23.46 -6.04 -9.83
C ILE A 227 24.03 -6.69 -11.10
N ALA A 228 23.99 -8.02 -11.21
CA ALA A 228 24.50 -8.72 -12.38
C ALA A 228 23.79 -8.31 -13.69
N VAL A 229 22.48 -8.02 -13.62
CA VAL A 229 21.71 -7.54 -14.77
C VAL A 229 22.11 -6.12 -15.16
N GLU A 230 22.22 -5.21 -14.19
CA GLU A 230 22.49 -3.79 -14.44
C GLU A 230 23.99 -3.50 -14.73
N LYS A 231 24.89 -4.43 -14.39
CA LYS A 231 26.34 -4.29 -14.57
C LYS A 231 26.72 -4.02 -16.02
N LEU A 232 26.04 -4.64 -16.98
CA LEU A 232 26.34 -4.45 -18.42
C LEU A 232 26.06 -3.01 -18.87
N GLU A 233 25.01 -2.38 -18.37
CA GLU A 233 24.69 -0.98 -18.69
C GLU A 233 25.62 -0.01 -17.96
N ALA A 234 26.05 -0.34 -16.73
CA ALA A 234 27.04 0.42 -15.99
C ALA A 234 28.42 0.40 -16.69
N GLU A 235 28.87 -0.78 -17.16
CA GLU A 235 30.14 -0.94 -17.91
C GLU A 235 30.18 -0.11 -19.19
N LYS A 236 29.07 -0.04 -19.96
CA LYS A 236 28.95 0.83 -21.14
C LYS A 236 29.17 2.31 -20.83
N LYS A 237 28.86 2.74 -19.62
CA LYS A 237 29.06 4.10 -19.12
C LYS A 237 30.34 4.29 -18.33
N ASN A 238 31.18 3.26 -18.21
CA ASN A 238 32.38 3.25 -17.39
C ASN A 238 32.07 3.56 -15.89
N ILE A 239 30.98 3.00 -15.36
CA ILE A 239 30.57 3.13 -13.96
C ILE A 239 30.88 1.83 -13.22
N THR A 240 31.50 1.94 -12.04
CA THR A 240 31.80 0.79 -11.18
C THR A 240 30.58 0.50 -10.28
N VAL A 241 30.12 -0.76 -10.28
CA VAL A 241 29.04 -1.19 -9.36
C VAL A 241 29.61 -2.18 -8.34
N SER A 242 29.45 -1.87 -7.05
CA SER A 242 29.91 -2.68 -5.92
C SER A 242 28.78 -3.12 -5.01
N PHE A 243 28.98 -4.24 -4.31
CA PHE A 243 28.06 -4.73 -3.29
C PHE A 243 28.80 -4.91 -1.96
N GLU A 244 28.44 -4.08 -0.99
CA GLU A 244 28.93 -4.17 0.38
C GLU A 244 27.98 -4.98 1.22
N GLN A 245 28.46 -6.08 1.76
CA GLN A 245 27.69 -6.99 2.59
C GLN A 245 28.36 -7.12 3.96
N PRO A 246 27.60 -7.30 5.04
CA PRO A 246 28.17 -7.57 6.35
C PRO A 246 28.85 -8.94 6.36
N ASP A 247 29.83 -9.10 7.25
CA ASP A 247 30.56 -10.37 7.45
C ASP A 247 29.62 -11.49 7.98
N THR A 248 28.46 -11.12 8.54
CA THR A 248 27.46 -12.06 9.05
C THR A 248 26.40 -12.35 7.99
N ALA A 249 25.99 -13.63 7.88
CA ALA A 249 24.88 -14.00 7.02
C ALA A 249 23.58 -13.31 7.46
N ILE A 250 22.91 -12.64 6.51
CA ILE A 250 21.62 -12.00 6.76
C ILE A 250 20.52 -13.06 6.77
N SER A 251 19.62 -12.95 7.74
CA SER A 251 18.47 -13.82 7.85
C SER A 251 17.57 -13.73 6.61
N VAL A 252 16.94 -14.85 6.26
CA VAL A 252 15.87 -14.88 5.25
C VAL A 252 14.73 -13.98 5.70
N VAL A 253 14.18 -13.18 4.79
CA VAL A 253 13.05 -12.28 5.07
C VAL A 253 11.80 -12.70 4.32
N ASN A 254 10.64 -12.51 4.94
CA ASN A 254 9.34 -12.73 4.31
C ASN A 254 8.98 -11.50 3.45
N ILE A 255 9.12 -11.63 2.14
CA ILE A 255 8.86 -10.56 1.17
C ILE A 255 8.23 -11.11 -0.11
N ASP A 256 7.60 -10.24 -0.89
CA ASP A 256 7.30 -10.49 -2.30
C ASP A 256 8.54 -10.17 -3.13
N ALA A 257 9.25 -11.22 -3.56
CA ALA A 257 10.52 -11.09 -4.29
C ALA A 257 10.37 -10.29 -5.59
N ALA A 258 9.26 -10.45 -6.32
CA ALA A 258 9.03 -9.74 -7.59
C ALA A 258 8.89 -8.23 -7.37
N MET A 259 8.17 -7.84 -6.32
CA MET A 259 8.01 -6.44 -5.94
C MET A 259 9.32 -5.83 -5.46
N ILE A 260 10.05 -6.48 -4.56
CA ILE A 260 11.30 -5.95 -4.02
C ILE A 260 12.40 -5.91 -5.09
N ASN A 261 12.48 -6.87 -5.99
CA ASN A 261 13.39 -6.82 -7.14
C ASN A 261 13.11 -5.59 -8.02
N ARG A 262 11.86 -5.20 -8.15
CA ARG A 262 11.50 -3.98 -8.87
C ARG A 262 12.02 -2.72 -8.16
N VAL A 263 11.94 -2.65 -6.82
CA VAL A 263 12.53 -1.54 -6.04
C VAL A 263 14.02 -1.47 -6.27
N ILE A 264 14.74 -2.59 -6.10
CA ILE A 264 16.20 -2.65 -6.25
C ILE A 264 16.61 -2.21 -7.66
N ARG A 265 15.94 -2.74 -8.69
CA ARG A 265 16.23 -2.39 -10.09
C ARG A 265 16.01 -0.91 -10.38
N ASN A 266 14.88 -0.35 -9.89
CA ASN A 266 14.60 1.06 -10.08
C ASN A 266 15.65 1.97 -9.41
N LEU A 267 16.13 1.61 -8.22
CA LEU A 267 17.17 2.36 -7.54
C LEU A 267 18.52 2.24 -8.26
N LEU A 268 18.89 1.05 -8.73
CA LEU A 268 20.11 0.83 -9.51
C LEU A 268 20.07 1.59 -10.85
N ASP A 269 18.96 1.50 -11.61
CA ASP A 269 18.80 2.24 -12.87
C ASP A 269 18.92 3.75 -12.65
N ASN A 270 18.29 4.29 -11.60
CA ASN A 270 18.41 5.70 -11.25
C ASN A 270 19.86 6.07 -10.90
N ALA A 271 20.55 5.28 -10.07
CA ALA A 271 21.94 5.51 -9.68
C ALA A 271 22.86 5.53 -10.91
N ILE A 272 22.77 4.50 -11.78
CA ILE A 272 23.57 4.41 -13.00
C ILE A 272 23.25 5.55 -13.99
N LYS A 273 22.01 5.98 -14.04
CA LYS A 273 21.55 7.05 -14.94
C LYS A 273 22.11 8.41 -14.54
N HIS A 274 22.15 8.71 -13.25
CA HIS A 274 22.57 10.01 -12.72
C HIS A 274 24.04 10.08 -12.31
N THR A 275 24.78 8.98 -12.39
CA THR A 275 26.23 8.93 -12.20
C THR A 275 26.96 9.25 -13.50
N GLU A 276 27.99 10.08 -13.42
CA GLU A 276 28.86 10.41 -14.54
C GLU A 276 29.84 9.28 -14.85
N SER A 277 30.40 9.29 -16.06
CA SER A 277 31.42 8.31 -16.47
C SER A 277 32.65 8.35 -15.54
N GLY A 278 33.10 7.19 -15.07
CA GLY A 278 34.16 7.05 -14.07
C GLY A 278 33.70 7.07 -12.62
N GLY A 279 32.40 7.29 -12.39
CA GLY A 279 31.81 7.25 -11.05
C GLY A 279 31.50 5.84 -10.54
N GLY A 280 30.89 5.78 -9.36
CA GLY A 280 30.56 4.52 -8.66
C GLY A 280 29.13 4.46 -8.16
N VAL A 281 28.60 3.24 -8.10
CA VAL A 281 27.34 2.89 -7.44
C VAL A 281 27.63 1.77 -6.45
N THR A 282 27.27 1.99 -5.18
CA THR A 282 27.47 1.01 -4.12
C THR A 282 26.12 0.59 -3.56
N VAL A 283 25.84 -0.71 -3.58
CA VAL A 283 24.70 -1.27 -2.85
C VAL A 283 25.23 -1.78 -1.52
N SER A 284 24.58 -1.42 -0.43
CA SER A 284 24.90 -1.94 0.90
C SER A 284 23.67 -2.54 1.56
N ILE A 285 23.91 -3.51 2.44
CA ILE A 285 22.86 -4.16 3.22
C ILE A 285 23.33 -4.29 4.67
N ALA A 286 22.44 -3.93 5.61
CA ALA A 286 22.71 -4.06 7.03
C ALA A 286 21.55 -4.78 7.74
N ASP A 287 21.92 -5.74 8.58
CA ASP A 287 20.98 -6.46 9.44
C ASP A 287 20.80 -5.66 10.74
N LYS A 288 19.58 -5.18 10.99
CA LYS A 288 19.17 -4.54 12.25
C LYS A 288 18.23 -5.48 13.01
N ASP A 289 18.05 -5.25 14.30
CA ASP A 289 17.31 -6.14 15.19
C ASP A 289 15.94 -6.58 14.64
N SER A 290 15.11 -5.63 14.18
CA SER A 290 13.75 -5.89 13.70
C SER A 290 13.55 -5.72 12.18
N GLU A 291 14.56 -5.20 11.48
CA GLU A 291 14.48 -4.86 10.06
C GLU A 291 15.80 -5.06 9.32
N ILE A 292 15.74 -5.22 8.02
CA ILE A 292 16.89 -5.19 7.13
C ILE A 292 16.90 -3.84 6.42
N LEU A 293 18.03 -3.16 6.48
CA LEU A 293 18.28 -1.92 5.74
C LEU A 293 19.02 -2.24 4.44
N VAL A 294 18.48 -1.74 3.32
CA VAL A 294 19.15 -1.77 2.01
C VAL A 294 19.37 -0.34 1.55
N SER A 295 20.57 -0.01 1.11
CA SER A 295 20.92 1.31 0.61
C SER A 295 21.62 1.21 -0.75
N VAL A 296 21.28 2.13 -1.64
CA VAL A 296 21.93 2.31 -2.95
C VAL A 296 22.51 3.71 -2.97
N GLU A 297 23.83 3.80 -2.99
CA GLU A 297 24.60 5.03 -3.02
C GLU A 297 25.18 5.25 -4.40
N ASP A 298 25.10 6.46 -4.92
CA ASP A 298 25.73 6.90 -6.17
C ASP A 298 26.64 8.11 -5.96
N THR A 299 27.65 8.25 -6.79
CA THR A 299 28.55 9.41 -6.83
C THR A 299 28.13 10.42 -7.92
N GLY A 300 26.83 10.52 -8.18
CA GLY A 300 26.26 11.31 -9.26
C GLY A 300 26.09 12.79 -8.93
N THR A 301 25.24 13.45 -9.73
CA THR A 301 24.98 14.89 -9.64
C THR A 301 24.32 15.33 -8.34
N GLY A 302 23.75 14.38 -7.57
CA GLY A 302 22.97 14.69 -6.38
C GLY A 302 21.64 15.39 -6.66
N ILE A 303 20.90 15.72 -5.59
CA ILE A 303 19.57 16.31 -5.64
C ILE A 303 19.57 17.58 -4.79
N PRO A 304 19.13 18.75 -5.33
CA PRO A 304 18.97 19.97 -4.56
C PRO A 304 17.96 19.80 -3.41
N GLU A 305 18.21 20.46 -2.29
CA GLU A 305 17.44 20.29 -1.04
C GLU A 305 15.95 20.62 -1.21
N ASP A 306 15.62 21.62 -2.00
CA ASP A 306 14.25 22.06 -2.31
C ASP A 306 13.44 21.01 -3.11
N HIS A 307 14.10 20.05 -3.75
CA HIS A 307 13.47 18.95 -4.47
C HIS A 307 13.25 17.68 -3.60
N LEU A 308 14.03 17.47 -2.53
CA LEU A 308 13.99 16.26 -1.71
C LEU A 308 12.60 15.89 -1.17
N PRO A 309 11.74 16.82 -0.73
CA PRO A 309 10.40 16.50 -0.25
C PRO A 309 9.49 15.88 -1.31
N TYR A 310 9.74 16.16 -2.59
CA TYR A 310 8.83 15.85 -3.71
C TYR A 310 9.30 14.69 -4.60
N ILE A 311 10.54 14.19 -4.45
CA ILE A 311 11.09 13.17 -5.39
C ILE A 311 10.35 11.82 -5.35
N PHE A 312 9.58 11.57 -4.30
CA PHE A 312 8.72 10.39 -4.18
C PHE A 312 7.29 10.64 -4.68
N ASP A 313 6.95 11.87 -5.10
CA ASP A 313 5.64 12.17 -5.66
C ASP A 313 5.54 11.62 -7.09
N ALA A 314 4.36 11.14 -7.44
CA ALA A 314 4.11 10.61 -8.77
C ALA A 314 4.30 11.71 -9.85
N PHE A 315 5.00 11.37 -10.94
CA PHE A 315 5.33 12.26 -12.06
C PHE A 315 6.29 13.40 -11.72
N TYR A 316 6.81 13.48 -10.49
CA TYR A 316 7.77 14.50 -10.12
C TYR A 316 9.14 14.25 -10.74
N ARG A 317 9.80 15.33 -11.19
CA ARG A 317 11.14 15.30 -11.82
C ARG A 317 11.89 16.58 -11.49
N VAL A 318 13.16 16.48 -11.11
CA VAL A 318 14.04 17.61 -10.81
C VAL A 318 14.25 18.48 -12.04
N GLU A 319 14.48 17.87 -13.20
CA GLU A 319 14.67 18.56 -14.48
C GLU A 319 13.57 18.21 -15.48
N ARG A 320 12.92 19.23 -16.07
CA ARG A 320 12.00 19.08 -17.19
C ARG A 320 12.79 18.70 -18.43
N GLY A 321 12.80 17.42 -18.84
CA GLY A 321 13.54 16.93 -20.02
C GLY A 321 14.48 15.77 -19.72
N SER A 322 14.80 15.45 -18.46
CA SER A 322 15.56 14.26 -18.11
C SER A 322 14.84 12.98 -18.56
N LYS A 323 15.56 11.89 -18.80
CA LYS A 323 14.97 10.60 -19.20
C LYS A 323 14.26 9.95 -17.98
N GLY A 324 12.98 9.53 -18.12
CA GLY A 324 12.24 8.79 -17.09
C GLY A 324 10.80 9.26 -16.92
N SER A 325 9.95 8.42 -16.31
CA SER A 325 8.52 8.66 -16.12
C SER A 325 8.18 9.53 -14.91
N GLY A 326 9.09 9.65 -13.93
CA GLY A 326 8.77 10.21 -12.60
C GLY A 326 7.88 9.30 -11.74
N LEU A 327 7.69 8.03 -12.14
CA LEU A 327 6.84 7.08 -11.40
C LEU A 327 7.68 6.05 -10.62
N GLY A 328 8.94 5.86 -10.97
CA GLY A 328 9.77 4.80 -10.41
C GLY A 328 9.90 4.90 -8.89
N LEU A 329 10.28 6.06 -8.36
CA LEU A 329 10.46 6.27 -6.93
C LEU A 329 9.13 6.22 -6.17
N ALA A 330 8.05 6.77 -6.73
CA ALA A 330 6.70 6.68 -6.14
C ALA A 330 6.26 5.21 -5.99
N ILE A 331 6.43 4.40 -7.03
CA ILE A 331 6.15 2.95 -7.01
C ILE A 331 7.04 2.24 -5.99
N SER A 332 8.33 2.55 -5.96
CA SER A 332 9.27 1.94 -5.02
C SER A 332 8.87 2.21 -3.57
N ARG A 333 8.51 3.45 -3.24
CA ARG A 333 8.00 3.82 -1.92
C ARG A 333 6.74 3.06 -1.55
N THR A 334 5.75 3.00 -2.45
CA THR A 334 4.51 2.24 -2.22
C THR A 334 4.79 0.75 -1.98
N ILE A 335 5.68 0.13 -2.76
CA ILE A 335 6.05 -1.28 -2.56
C ILE A 335 6.69 -1.50 -1.18
N VAL A 336 7.61 -0.64 -0.76
CA VAL A 336 8.26 -0.73 0.55
C VAL A 336 7.25 -0.55 1.68
N GLU A 337 6.32 0.40 1.57
CA GLU A 337 5.24 0.63 2.54
C GLU A 337 4.29 -0.58 2.64
N LEU A 338 3.96 -1.24 1.52
CA LEU A 338 3.18 -2.49 1.52
C LEU A 338 3.90 -3.64 2.25
N HIS A 339 5.24 -3.60 2.32
CA HIS A 339 6.05 -4.54 3.11
C HIS A 339 6.22 -4.10 4.58
N GLY A 340 5.60 -2.97 4.98
CA GLY A 340 5.69 -2.41 6.33
C GLY A 340 7.01 -1.67 6.59
N GLY A 341 7.83 -1.45 5.56
CA GLY A 341 9.09 -0.72 5.63
C GLY A 341 8.93 0.78 5.42
N LYS A 342 10.08 1.47 5.42
CA LYS A 342 10.20 2.91 5.14
C LYS A 342 11.22 3.14 4.04
N MET A 343 11.03 4.20 3.25
CA MET A 343 11.98 4.59 2.19
C MET A 343 12.30 6.08 2.31
N TRP A 344 13.59 6.43 2.17
CA TRP A 344 14.07 7.81 2.23
C TRP A 344 15.31 8.01 1.35
N VAL A 345 15.75 9.25 1.24
CA VAL A 345 16.95 9.66 0.51
C VAL A 345 17.80 10.62 1.35
N GLN A 346 19.10 10.55 1.16
CA GLN A 346 20.10 11.53 1.60
C GLN A 346 20.89 11.95 0.37
N SER A 347 20.91 13.25 0.06
CA SER A 347 21.57 13.74 -1.13
C SER A 347 21.94 15.22 -0.98
N ALA A 348 23.00 15.63 -1.64
CA ALA A 348 23.36 17.02 -1.80
C ALA A 348 23.89 17.27 -3.22
N PRO A 349 23.75 18.46 -3.78
CA PRO A 349 24.25 18.79 -5.11
C PRO A 349 25.74 18.43 -5.25
N HIS A 350 26.07 17.73 -6.31
CA HIS A 350 27.43 17.26 -6.66
C HIS A 350 28.09 16.31 -5.63
N ALA A 351 27.33 15.80 -4.65
CA ALA A 351 27.82 14.84 -3.66
C ALA A 351 27.21 13.43 -3.83
N GLY A 352 26.41 13.23 -4.88
CA GLY A 352 25.68 12.00 -5.11
C GLY A 352 24.42 11.86 -4.25
N SER A 353 23.84 10.66 -4.27
CA SER A 353 22.62 10.36 -3.51
C SER A 353 22.70 8.98 -2.89
N THR A 354 22.10 8.83 -1.71
CA THR A 354 21.92 7.53 -1.05
C THR A 354 20.42 7.31 -0.84
N PHE A 355 19.84 6.38 -1.59
CA PHE A 355 18.48 5.91 -1.41
C PHE A 355 18.46 4.69 -0.51
N SER A 356 17.66 4.75 0.55
CA SER A 356 17.60 3.69 1.56
C SER A 356 16.17 3.23 1.78
N PHE A 357 16.00 1.92 2.02
CA PHE A 357 14.71 1.37 2.44
C PHE A 357 14.88 0.26 3.46
N THR A 358 13.83 0.01 4.27
CA THR A 358 13.80 -1.07 5.25
C THR A 358 12.79 -2.15 4.89
N LEU A 359 13.06 -3.37 5.31
CA LEU A 359 12.19 -4.54 5.23
C LEU A 359 12.06 -5.15 6.62
N LEU A 360 10.82 -5.30 7.10
CA LEU A 360 10.57 -5.91 8.41
C LEU A 360 10.92 -7.40 8.39
N LYS A 361 11.61 -7.87 9.42
CA LYS A 361 11.80 -9.31 9.70
C LYS A 361 10.48 -9.83 10.30
N ARG A 362 9.67 -10.52 9.51
CA ARG A 362 8.41 -11.14 9.91
C ARG A 362 8.56 -12.65 10.00
#